data_25a227941f840c572394aa797b5b2368
#
_entry.id   25a227941f840c572394aa797b5b2368
#
_cell.length_a   1.000
_cell.length_b   1.000
_cell.length_c   1.000
_cell.angle_alpha   90.00
_cell.angle_beta   90.00
_cell.angle_gamma   90.00
#
_symmetry.space_group_name_H-M   'P 1'
#
loop_
_entity.id
_entity.type
_entity.pdbx_description
1 polymer ?
#
loop_
_entity_poly.entity_id
_entity_poly.type
_entity_poly.pdbx_seq_one_letter_code
_entity_poly.pdbx_strand_id
1 'polypeptide(L)'
;IGYQLFYNIGIEGVAKYKKRGYKIFLDLKLHDIPNTVMQGVKTLSKLKVDMLTVHAAGGIEMLKAAKKYAGNMKILAVTLLTSISPTILNKELLVKDKLDKVVLAYAKNAKKANLDGVICSVHESRVIKNNIKNFITVTPGIRLDNDTHDQKRVATPTQAKKNKADYIVVGRAITKASKPLDVYNKIIKEFNK
;
A
#
# COMPACT_ATOMS: atom_id res chain seq x y z
N ILE A 1 -8.80 -2.38 -4.88
CA ILE A 1 -9.11 -3.77 -5.30
C ILE A 1 -7.93 -4.64 -4.92
N GLY A 2 -8.10 -5.51 -3.91
CA GLY A 2 -7.09 -6.49 -3.49
C GLY A 2 -7.30 -7.86 -4.14
N TYR A 3 -6.48 -8.85 -3.74
CA TYR A 3 -6.46 -10.21 -4.31
C TYR A 3 -7.83 -10.85 -4.44
N GLN A 4 -8.61 -10.88 -3.36
CA GLN A 4 -9.89 -11.59 -3.33
C GLN A 4 -10.83 -11.08 -4.43
N LEU A 5 -10.99 -9.76 -4.53
CA LEU A 5 -11.86 -9.18 -5.55
C LEU A 5 -11.25 -9.34 -6.95
N PHE A 6 -9.94 -9.10 -7.09
CA PHE A 6 -9.28 -9.21 -8.38
C PHE A 6 -9.38 -10.62 -8.98
N TYR A 7 -9.18 -11.67 -8.18
CA TYR A 7 -9.30 -13.05 -8.66
C TYR A 7 -10.74 -13.44 -9.02
N ASN A 8 -11.73 -12.82 -8.36
CA ASN A 8 -13.14 -13.05 -8.71
C ASN A 8 -13.59 -12.36 -10.00
N ILE A 9 -13.13 -11.12 -10.25
CA ILE A 9 -13.65 -10.30 -11.35
C ILE A 9 -12.69 -10.20 -12.54
N GLY A 10 -11.43 -10.53 -12.34
CA GLY A 10 -10.37 -10.44 -13.35
C GLY A 10 -10.14 -9.03 -13.92
N ILE A 11 -9.38 -8.99 -14.99
CA ILE A 11 -9.03 -7.75 -15.71
C ILE A 11 -10.28 -7.06 -16.26
N GLU A 12 -11.24 -7.83 -16.77
CA GLU A 12 -12.49 -7.29 -17.33
C GLU A 12 -13.34 -6.60 -16.28
N GLY A 13 -13.43 -7.17 -15.08
CA GLY A 13 -14.14 -6.55 -13.96
C GLY A 13 -13.49 -5.24 -13.54
N VAL A 14 -12.17 -5.18 -13.47
CA VAL A 14 -11.43 -3.94 -13.20
C VAL A 14 -11.73 -2.89 -14.26
N ALA A 15 -11.70 -3.27 -15.55
CA ALA A 15 -12.02 -2.36 -16.66
C ALA A 15 -13.44 -1.80 -16.58
N LYS A 16 -14.43 -2.62 -16.17
CA LYS A 16 -15.82 -2.17 -15.94
C LYS A 16 -15.90 -1.09 -14.86
N TYR A 17 -15.21 -1.25 -13.72
CA TYR A 17 -15.16 -0.21 -12.69
C TYR A 17 -14.46 1.05 -13.18
N LYS A 18 -13.37 0.92 -13.95
CA LYS A 18 -12.67 2.09 -14.53
C LYS A 18 -13.55 2.85 -15.50
N LYS A 19 -14.30 2.18 -16.37
CA LYS A 19 -15.28 2.81 -17.28
C LYS A 19 -16.40 3.57 -16.55
N ARG A 20 -16.74 3.18 -15.33
CA ARG A 20 -17.71 3.89 -14.47
C ARG A 20 -17.13 5.11 -13.77
N GLY A 21 -15.88 5.49 -14.07
CA GLY A 21 -15.23 6.69 -13.54
C GLY A 21 -14.54 6.53 -12.20
N TYR A 22 -14.50 5.33 -11.61
CA TYR A 22 -13.80 5.13 -10.34
C TYR A 22 -12.30 5.31 -10.48
N LYS A 23 -11.68 5.95 -9.49
CA LYS A 23 -10.23 5.86 -9.28
C LYS A 23 -9.92 4.50 -8.65
N ILE A 24 -8.97 3.77 -9.21
CA ILE A 24 -8.69 2.40 -8.84
C ILE A 24 -7.27 2.26 -8.32
N PHE A 25 -7.17 1.75 -7.10
CA PHE A 25 -5.96 1.27 -6.48
C PHE A 25 -5.94 -0.26 -6.55
N LEU A 26 -5.06 -0.84 -7.38
CA LEU A 26 -4.82 -2.29 -7.47
C LEU A 26 -3.78 -2.71 -6.45
N ASP A 27 -4.22 -3.41 -5.42
CA ASP A 27 -3.35 -3.89 -4.34
C ASP A 27 -2.96 -5.37 -4.55
N LEU A 28 -2.13 -5.60 -5.58
CA LEU A 28 -1.71 -6.94 -6.02
C LEU A 28 -0.32 -7.34 -5.51
N LYS A 29 0.43 -6.41 -4.93
CA LYS A 29 1.73 -6.66 -4.29
C LYS A 29 2.67 -7.50 -5.17
N LEU A 30 2.81 -7.14 -6.46
CA LEU A 30 3.63 -7.91 -7.40
C LEU A 30 5.04 -8.13 -6.85
N HIS A 31 5.49 -9.38 -6.87
CA HIS A 31 6.79 -9.76 -6.36
C HIS A 31 7.30 -10.98 -7.13
N ASP A 32 8.25 -10.76 -8.03
CA ASP A 32 8.85 -11.78 -8.89
C ASP A 32 10.16 -11.22 -9.45
N ILE A 33 10.85 -11.95 -10.30
CA ILE A 33 12.03 -11.44 -11.02
C ILE A 33 11.68 -10.20 -11.84
N PRO A 34 12.64 -9.29 -12.10
CA PRO A 34 12.37 -7.98 -12.69
C PRO A 34 11.57 -8.02 -13.99
N ASN A 35 11.88 -8.95 -14.91
CA ASN A 35 11.17 -9.05 -16.17
C ASN A 35 9.70 -9.45 -16.00
N THR A 36 9.39 -10.40 -15.13
CA THR A 36 8.01 -10.85 -14.85
C THR A 36 7.18 -9.72 -14.30
N VAL A 37 7.70 -8.99 -13.29
CA VAL A 37 7.02 -7.83 -12.72
C VAL A 37 6.80 -6.74 -13.76
N MET A 38 7.80 -6.47 -14.59
CA MET A 38 7.70 -5.50 -15.68
C MET A 38 6.56 -5.83 -16.65
N GLN A 39 6.46 -7.08 -17.10
CA GLN A 39 5.40 -7.52 -18.02
C GLN A 39 4.01 -7.45 -17.36
N GLY A 40 3.92 -7.82 -16.08
CA GLY A 40 2.70 -7.65 -15.30
C GLY A 40 2.24 -6.19 -15.23
N VAL A 41 3.15 -5.27 -14.88
CA VAL A 41 2.88 -3.83 -14.86
C VAL A 41 2.47 -3.32 -16.24
N LYS A 42 3.18 -3.72 -17.31
CA LYS A 42 2.85 -3.36 -18.70
C LYS A 42 1.43 -3.79 -19.09
N THR A 43 1.00 -4.96 -18.65
CA THR A 43 -0.36 -5.45 -18.89
C THR A 43 -1.39 -4.63 -18.12
N LEU A 44 -1.16 -4.40 -16.83
CA LEU A 44 -2.08 -3.67 -15.97
C LEU A 44 -2.16 -2.18 -16.29
N SER A 45 -1.10 -1.57 -16.83
CA SER A 45 -1.11 -0.16 -17.24
C SER A 45 -2.13 0.14 -18.35
N LYS A 46 -2.43 -0.85 -19.19
CA LYS A 46 -3.47 -0.74 -20.25
C LYS A 46 -4.87 -0.51 -19.67
N LEU A 47 -5.12 -0.90 -18.42
CA LEU A 47 -6.38 -0.67 -17.71
C LEU A 47 -6.56 0.77 -17.24
N LYS A 48 -5.51 1.60 -17.35
CA LYS A 48 -5.50 3.00 -16.89
C LYS A 48 -5.90 3.15 -15.41
N VAL A 49 -5.56 2.16 -14.57
CA VAL A 49 -5.75 2.26 -13.12
C VAL A 49 -4.81 3.29 -12.52
N ASP A 50 -5.17 3.84 -11.36
CA ASP A 50 -4.49 5.00 -10.81
C ASP A 50 -3.26 4.63 -9.97
N MET A 51 -3.31 3.49 -9.28
CA MET A 51 -2.22 3.00 -8.42
C MET A 51 -2.11 1.48 -8.48
N LEU A 52 -0.87 0.98 -8.35
CA LEU A 52 -0.56 -0.46 -8.26
C LEU A 52 0.52 -0.68 -7.18
N THR A 53 0.42 -1.79 -6.45
CA THR A 53 1.44 -2.18 -5.48
C THR A 53 2.40 -3.23 -6.02
N VAL A 54 3.67 -3.09 -5.63
CA VAL A 54 4.74 -4.07 -5.78
C VAL A 54 5.42 -4.29 -4.42
N HIS A 55 6.19 -5.34 -4.21
CA HIS A 55 6.93 -5.55 -2.97
C HIS A 55 8.32 -4.89 -3.01
N ALA A 56 8.68 -4.13 -1.97
CA ALA A 56 10.02 -3.51 -1.85
C ALA A 56 11.14 -4.55 -1.70
N ALA A 57 10.82 -5.72 -1.11
CA ALA A 57 11.75 -6.83 -0.93
C ALA A 57 12.31 -7.42 -2.23
N GLY A 58 11.69 -7.15 -3.38
CA GLY A 58 12.20 -7.54 -4.69
C GLY A 58 13.47 -6.80 -5.14
N GLY A 59 13.91 -5.80 -4.36
CA GLY A 59 15.14 -5.05 -4.63
C GLY A 59 15.00 -3.97 -5.69
N ILE A 60 16.05 -3.14 -5.82
CA ILE A 60 16.02 -1.93 -6.66
C ILE A 60 15.78 -2.26 -8.15
N GLU A 61 16.36 -3.33 -8.66
CA GLU A 61 16.22 -3.69 -10.08
C GLU A 61 14.78 -4.09 -10.43
N MET A 62 14.11 -4.86 -9.57
CA MET A 62 12.70 -5.19 -9.75
C MET A 62 11.82 -3.93 -9.67
N LEU A 63 12.12 -3.03 -8.73
CA LEU A 63 11.38 -1.78 -8.58
C LEU A 63 11.55 -0.85 -9.79
N LYS A 64 12.76 -0.72 -10.34
CA LYS A 64 13.02 0.02 -11.59
C LYS A 64 12.25 -0.60 -12.77
N ALA A 65 12.28 -1.92 -12.87
CA ALA A 65 11.56 -2.65 -13.91
C ALA A 65 10.05 -2.42 -13.83
N ALA A 66 9.48 -2.43 -12.62
CA ALA A 66 8.08 -2.10 -12.38
C ALA A 66 7.72 -0.68 -12.84
N LYS A 67 8.59 0.32 -12.60
CA LYS A 67 8.32 1.70 -12.99
C LYS A 67 8.39 1.93 -14.50
N LYS A 68 9.18 1.16 -15.23
CA LYS A 68 9.49 1.38 -16.66
C LYS A 68 8.27 1.50 -17.57
N TYR A 69 7.23 0.70 -17.34
CA TYR A 69 6.01 0.70 -18.19
C TYR A 69 4.75 1.12 -17.43
N ALA A 70 4.90 1.80 -16.30
CA ALA A 70 3.77 2.24 -15.49
C ALA A 70 2.92 3.34 -16.17
N GLY A 71 3.50 4.13 -17.09
CA GLY A 71 2.81 5.30 -17.65
C GLY A 71 2.39 6.27 -16.54
N ASN A 72 1.13 6.66 -16.54
CA ASN A 72 0.55 7.54 -15.51
C ASN A 72 0.14 6.82 -14.22
N MET A 73 0.21 5.48 -14.19
CA MET A 73 -0.12 4.68 -13.02
C MET A 73 0.97 4.86 -11.94
N LYS A 74 0.57 5.24 -10.73
CA LYS A 74 1.51 5.34 -9.61
C LYS A 74 1.88 3.96 -9.10
N ILE A 75 3.18 3.69 -8.98
CA ILE A 75 3.70 2.45 -8.41
C ILE A 75 4.10 2.69 -6.96
N LEU A 76 3.53 1.90 -6.05
CA LEU A 76 3.76 1.98 -4.63
C LEU A 76 4.43 0.70 -4.12
N ALA A 77 5.55 0.83 -3.41
CA ALA A 77 6.24 -0.33 -2.85
C ALA A 77 5.72 -0.66 -1.45
N VAL A 78 5.28 -1.90 -1.23
CA VAL A 78 4.98 -2.42 0.11
C VAL A 78 6.30 -2.61 0.85
N THR A 79 6.50 -1.91 1.96
CA THR A 79 7.70 -2.02 2.79
C THR A 79 7.70 -3.32 3.58
N LEU A 80 7.01 -3.35 4.71
CA LEU A 80 6.74 -4.56 5.48
C LEU A 80 5.24 -4.67 5.74
N LEU A 81 4.70 -5.89 5.67
CA LEU A 81 3.31 -6.14 6.01
C LEU A 81 3.04 -5.79 7.47
N THR A 82 1.87 -5.22 7.78
CA THR A 82 1.51 -4.81 9.14
C THR A 82 1.35 -5.98 10.13
N SER A 83 1.30 -7.20 9.64
CA SER A 83 1.34 -8.45 10.42
C SER A 83 2.75 -8.82 10.89
N ILE A 84 3.81 -8.32 10.26
CA ILE A 84 5.20 -8.64 10.62
C ILE A 84 5.57 -7.91 11.91
N SER A 85 5.89 -8.70 12.93
CA SER A 85 6.46 -8.22 14.19
C SER A 85 7.99 -8.24 14.15
N PRO A 86 8.69 -7.57 15.10
CA PRO A 86 10.14 -7.70 15.23
C PRO A 86 10.60 -9.15 15.36
N THR A 87 9.84 -10.00 16.04
CA THR A 87 10.14 -11.43 16.18
C THR A 87 10.09 -12.16 14.84
N ILE A 88 9.02 -11.96 14.05
CA ILE A 88 8.89 -12.54 12.70
C ILE A 88 10.03 -12.05 11.83
N LEU A 89 10.30 -10.73 11.83
CA LEU A 89 11.37 -10.13 11.04
C LEU A 89 12.73 -10.78 11.34
N ASN A 90 13.07 -10.94 12.63
CA ASN A 90 14.39 -11.42 13.01
C ASN A 90 14.52 -12.96 12.97
N LYS A 91 13.49 -13.71 13.42
CA LYS A 91 13.59 -15.17 13.58
C LYS A 91 13.14 -15.95 12.34
N GLU A 92 12.14 -15.46 11.62
CA GLU A 92 11.56 -16.18 10.48
C GLU A 92 12.08 -15.64 9.14
N LEU A 93 12.20 -14.30 9.02
CA LEU A 93 12.74 -13.66 7.82
C LEU A 93 14.25 -13.44 7.89
N LEU A 94 14.88 -13.77 9.02
CA LEU A 94 16.34 -13.73 9.27
C LEU A 94 16.96 -12.32 9.03
N VAL A 95 16.17 -11.26 9.16
CA VAL A 95 16.64 -9.88 9.02
C VAL A 95 17.03 -9.36 10.41
N LYS A 96 18.31 -9.13 10.63
CA LYS A 96 18.88 -8.76 11.95
C LYS A 96 18.62 -7.30 12.37
N ASP A 97 18.25 -6.44 11.44
CA ASP A 97 18.01 -5.02 11.72
C ASP A 97 16.66 -4.75 12.41
N LYS A 98 16.54 -3.59 13.05
CA LYS A 98 15.27 -3.10 13.62
C LYS A 98 14.25 -2.84 12.51
N LEU A 99 12.98 -3.13 12.78
CA LEU A 99 11.87 -3.01 11.84
C LEU A 99 11.81 -1.63 11.16
N ASP A 100 11.90 -0.55 11.92
CA ASP A 100 11.84 0.82 11.41
C ASP A 100 13.01 1.14 10.47
N LYS A 101 14.20 0.59 10.76
CA LYS A 101 15.38 0.74 9.91
C LYS A 101 15.19 0.03 8.56
N VAL A 102 14.63 -1.18 8.57
CA VAL A 102 14.31 -1.95 7.36
C VAL A 102 13.26 -1.22 6.52
N VAL A 103 12.18 -0.75 7.14
CA VAL A 103 11.12 0.01 6.46
C VAL A 103 11.68 1.26 5.79
N LEU A 104 12.51 2.03 6.49
CA LEU A 104 13.12 3.23 5.92
C LEU A 104 14.10 2.89 4.79
N ALA A 105 14.87 1.81 4.91
CA ALA A 105 15.77 1.34 3.84
C ALA A 105 14.97 0.96 2.58
N TYR A 106 13.87 0.21 2.73
CA TYR A 106 12.97 -0.14 1.63
C TYR A 106 12.33 1.08 0.99
N ALA A 107 11.89 2.06 1.78
CA ALA A 107 11.36 3.32 1.25
C ALA A 107 12.41 4.11 0.45
N LYS A 108 13.66 4.17 0.94
CA LYS A 108 14.79 4.79 0.21
C LYS A 108 15.10 4.06 -1.09
N ASN A 109 15.06 2.72 -1.11
CA ASN A 109 15.25 1.91 -2.32
C ASN A 109 14.13 2.17 -3.34
N ALA A 110 12.88 2.26 -2.89
CA ALA A 110 11.74 2.61 -3.75
C ALA A 110 11.92 4.01 -4.35
N LYS A 111 12.36 4.99 -3.56
CA LYS A 111 12.66 6.33 -4.06
C LYS A 111 13.80 6.34 -5.07
N LYS A 112 14.90 5.60 -4.82
CA LYS A 112 16.01 5.42 -5.78
C LYS A 112 15.58 4.78 -7.09
N ALA A 113 14.56 3.92 -7.05
CA ALA A 113 13.95 3.30 -8.24
C ALA A 113 12.90 4.19 -8.91
N ASN A 114 12.74 5.45 -8.51
CA ASN A 114 11.76 6.42 -9.03
C ASN A 114 10.30 5.99 -8.84
N LEU A 115 9.99 5.19 -7.83
CA LEU A 115 8.60 4.91 -7.47
C LEU A 115 7.93 6.14 -6.88
N ASP A 116 6.60 6.16 -6.92
CA ASP A 116 5.80 7.29 -6.50
C ASP A 116 5.57 7.33 -4.99
N GLY A 117 5.71 6.18 -4.31
CA GLY A 117 5.46 6.08 -2.88
C GLY A 117 5.58 4.68 -2.32
N VAL A 118 5.11 4.51 -1.11
CA VAL A 118 5.13 3.25 -0.36
C VAL A 118 3.83 2.97 0.38
N ILE A 119 3.61 1.67 0.65
CA ILE A 119 2.66 1.19 1.66
C ILE A 119 3.45 0.95 2.94
N CYS A 120 3.03 1.56 4.04
CA CYS A 120 3.69 1.46 5.35
C CYS A 120 2.66 1.61 6.48
N SER A 121 3.01 1.29 7.73
CA SER A 121 2.11 1.57 8.85
C SER A 121 1.99 3.08 9.12
N VAL A 122 0.95 3.47 9.86
CA VAL A 122 0.75 4.88 10.26
C VAL A 122 1.95 5.44 11.01
N HIS A 123 2.55 4.65 11.90
CA HIS A 123 3.71 5.09 12.69
C HIS A 123 4.95 5.34 11.82
N GLU A 124 5.13 4.54 10.79
CA GLU A 124 6.27 4.64 9.85
C GLU A 124 6.11 5.80 8.87
N SER A 125 4.87 6.21 8.56
CA SER A 125 4.59 7.29 7.61
C SER A 125 5.33 8.58 7.98
N ARG A 126 5.28 9.00 9.25
CA ARG A 126 5.97 10.20 9.72
C ARG A 126 7.48 10.12 9.54
N VAL A 127 8.08 8.97 9.84
CA VAL A 127 9.52 8.74 9.66
C VAL A 127 9.90 8.85 8.19
N ILE A 128 9.13 8.21 7.31
CA ILE A 128 9.37 8.26 5.86
C ILE A 128 9.24 9.70 5.35
N LYS A 129 8.17 10.42 5.71
CA LYS A 129 7.95 11.82 5.30
C LYS A 129 9.06 12.78 5.76
N ASN A 130 9.63 12.54 6.93
CA ASN A 130 10.73 13.35 7.43
C ASN A 130 12.06 13.08 6.70
N ASN A 131 12.25 11.88 6.14
CA ASN A 131 13.48 11.47 5.48
C ASN A 131 13.42 11.55 3.95
N ILE A 132 12.23 11.48 3.35
CA ILE A 132 12.05 11.42 1.90
C ILE A 132 11.00 12.44 1.47
N LYS A 133 11.44 13.52 0.85
CA LYS A 133 10.55 14.58 0.34
C LYS A 133 9.77 14.11 -0.89
N ASN A 134 8.55 14.63 -1.06
CA ASN A 134 7.68 14.36 -2.21
C ASN A 134 7.53 12.85 -2.48
N PHE A 135 7.10 12.11 -1.47
CA PHE A 135 6.95 10.67 -1.54
C PHE A 135 5.63 10.25 -0.89
N ILE A 136 4.77 9.55 -1.63
CA ILE A 136 3.44 9.17 -1.18
C ILE A 136 3.55 8.08 -0.11
N THR A 137 2.77 8.24 0.96
CA THR A 137 2.56 7.18 1.96
C THR A 137 1.09 6.78 1.98
N VAL A 138 0.84 5.48 1.84
CA VAL A 138 -0.50 4.88 1.93
C VAL A 138 -0.50 3.92 3.11
N THR A 139 -1.42 4.12 4.05
CA THR A 139 -1.38 3.42 5.33
C THR A 139 -2.61 2.52 5.52
N PRO A 140 -2.43 1.19 5.51
CA PRO A 140 -3.45 0.24 5.92
C PRO A 140 -3.54 0.14 7.46
N GLY A 141 -4.45 -0.70 7.95
CA GLY A 141 -4.61 -0.93 9.38
C GLY A 141 -5.42 0.14 10.10
N ILE A 142 -6.29 0.83 9.38
CA ILE A 142 -7.13 1.88 9.96
C ILE A 142 -8.37 1.29 10.61
N ARG A 143 -8.65 1.74 11.84
CA ARG A 143 -9.81 1.36 12.66
C ARG A 143 -10.40 2.61 13.33
N LEU A 144 -11.70 2.58 13.59
CA LEU A 144 -12.35 3.61 14.42
C LEU A 144 -12.17 3.33 15.91
N ASP A 145 -12.10 2.06 16.27
CA ASP A 145 -11.92 1.55 17.63
C ASP A 145 -10.63 0.72 17.72
N ASN A 146 -10.23 0.33 18.93
CA ASN A 146 -9.00 -0.43 19.18
C ASN A 146 -9.06 -1.92 18.79
N ASP A 147 -10.01 -2.33 17.94
CA ASP A 147 -10.12 -3.70 17.46
C ASP A 147 -8.99 -4.02 16.48
N THR A 148 -8.11 -4.92 16.87
CA THR A 148 -6.88 -5.22 16.13
C THR A 148 -7.01 -6.36 15.13
N HIS A 149 -7.97 -7.31 15.31
CA HIS A 149 -8.07 -8.53 14.50
C HIS A 149 -6.68 -9.17 14.25
N ASP A 150 -6.35 -9.42 12.97
CA ASP A 150 -5.10 -10.01 12.49
C ASP A 150 -3.97 -8.98 12.26
N GLN A 151 -4.23 -7.68 12.49
CA GLN A 151 -3.23 -6.62 12.28
C GLN A 151 -2.63 -6.19 13.62
N LYS A 152 -1.30 -6.30 13.73
CA LYS A 152 -0.56 -5.92 14.94
C LYS A 152 -0.27 -4.42 15.04
N ARG A 153 -0.37 -3.67 13.92
CA ARG A 153 -0.07 -2.25 13.82
C ARG A 153 -1.27 -1.50 13.26
N VAL A 154 -2.24 -1.19 14.15
CA VAL A 154 -3.46 -0.45 13.83
C VAL A 154 -3.38 0.99 14.31
N ALA A 155 -4.16 1.88 13.69
CA ALA A 155 -4.28 3.28 14.08
C ALA A 155 -5.63 3.87 13.67
N THR A 156 -6.01 5.00 14.27
CA THR A 156 -7.21 5.73 13.88
C THR A 156 -6.97 6.62 12.65
N PRO A 157 -8.02 7.07 11.94
CA PRO A 157 -7.89 8.04 10.86
C PRO A 157 -7.19 9.32 11.31
N THR A 158 -7.53 9.83 12.48
CA THR A 158 -6.89 11.01 13.09
C THR A 158 -5.39 10.81 13.33
N GLN A 159 -5.00 9.62 13.81
CA GLN A 159 -3.57 9.29 13.98
C GLN A 159 -2.85 9.23 12.63
N ALA A 160 -3.49 8.68 11.60
CA ALA A 160 -2.93 8.64 10.24
C ALA A 160 -2.69 10.07 9.71
N LYS A 161 -3.65 10.97 9.89
CA LYS A 161 -3.50 12.39 9.53
C LYS A 161 -2.33 13.05 10.27
N LYS A 162 -2.28 12.90 11.60
CA LYS A 162 -1.19 13.45 12.44
C LYS A 162 0.20 12.93 12.02
N ASN A 163 0.27 11.70 11.51
CA ASN A 163 1.50 11.10 10.99
C ASN A 163 1.75 11.39 9.49
N LYS A 164 1.01 12.34 8.90
CA LYS A 164 1.19 12.84 7.53
C LYS A 164 0.98 11.77 6.45
N ALA A 165 0.11 10.77 6.69
CA ALA A 165 -0.29 9.84 5.65
C ALA A 165 -1.06 10.57 4.54
N ASP A 166 -0.71 10.30 3.27
CA ASP A 166 -1.43 10.91 2.13
C ASP A 166 -2.73 10.17 1.85
N TYR A 167 -2.75 8.85 2.04
CA TYR A 167 -3.91 8.00 1.85
C TYR A 167 -4.00 6.98 2.98
N ILE A 168 -5.23 6.56 3.26
CA ILE A 168 -5.53 5.46 4.18
C ILE A 168 -6.25 4.33 3.46
N VAL A 169 -5.98 3.08 3.86
CA VAL A 169 -6.71 1.92 3.36
C VAL A 169 -7.61 1.38 4.46
N VAL A 170 -8.91 1.38 4.20
CA VAL A 170 -9.92 0.88 5.12
C VAL A 170 -10.70 -0.24 4.45
N GLY A 171 -10.57 -1.45 4.97
CA GLY A 171 -11.26 -2.64 4.45
C GLY A 171 -12.42 -3.05 5.37
N ARG A 172 -12.21 -4.09 6.16
CA ARG A 172 -13.22 -4.75 6.99
C ARG A 172 -13.99 -3.83 7.95
N ALA A 173 -13.35 -2.76 8.44
CA ALA A 173 -14.04 -1.76 9.26
C ALA A 173 -15.25 -1.13 8.54
N ILE A 174 -15.22 -1.02 7.22
CA ILE A 174 -16.35 -0.56 6.41
C ILE A 174 -17.18 -1.75 5.90
N THR A 175 -16.53 -2.72 5.25
CA THR A 175 -17.24 -3.77 4.50
C THR A 175 -18.00 -4.77 5.37
N LYS A 176 -17.65 -4.89 6.66
CA LYS A 176 -18.34 -5.73 7.66
C LYS A 176 -19.22 -4.92 8.62
N ALA A 177 -19.30 -3.62 8.47
CA ALA A 177 -20.16 -2.80 9.32
C ALA A 177 -21.64 -3.00 8.98
N SER A 178 -22.52 -2.91 9.99
CA SER A 178 -23.98 -2.92 9.79
C SER A 178 -24.47 -1.74 8.94
N LYS A 179 -23.77 -0.59 9.04
CA LYS A 179 -24.03 0.64 8.27
C LYS A 179 -22.74 1.12 7.60
N PRO A 180 -22.31 0.51 6.46
CA PRO A 180 -21.02 0.80 5.84
C PRO A 180 -20.84 2.27 5.44
N LEU A 181 -21.90 2.92 4.96
CA LEU A 181 -21.84 4.32 4.53
C LEU A 181 -21.61 5.29 5.69
N ASP A 182 -22.23 5.04 6.85
CA ASP A 182 -22.03 5.87 8.04
C ASP A 182 -20.60 5.78 8.55
N VAL A 183 -20.05 4.54 8.57
CA VAL A 183 -18.67 4.28 8.95
C VAL A 183 -17.71 4.96 7.97
N TYR A 184 -17.94 4.84 6.65
CA TYR A 184 -17.16 5.52 5.64
C TYR A 184 -17.13 7.04 5.87
N ASN A 185 -18.30 7.65 6.04
CA ASN A 185 -18.41 9.11 6.25
C ASN A 185 -17.71 9.56 7.54
N LYS A 186 -17.81 8.78 8.61
CA LYS A 186 -17.09 9.05 9.87
C LYS A 186 -15.59 9.03 9.67
N ILE A 187 -15.07 8.02 8.99
CA ILE A 187 -13.63 7.88 8.69
C ILE A 187 -13.12 9.06 7.86
N ILE A 188 -13.85 9.46 6.80
CA ILE A 188 -13.48 10.61 5.97
C ILE A 188 -13.45 11.89 6.80
N LYS A 189 -14.47 12.12 7.63
CA LYS A 189 -14.53 13.28 8.53
C LYS A 189 -13.35 13.34 9.49
N GLU A 190 -12.96 12.21 10.07
CA GLU A 190 -11.83 12.13 11.00
C GLU A 190 -10.46 12.30 10.31
N PHE A 191 -10.31 11.76 9.10
CA PHE A 191 -9.04 11.88 8.35
C PHE A 191 -8.82 13.29 7.78
N ASN A 192 -9.88 14.05 7.54
CA ASN A 192 -9.79 15.41 6.98
C ASN A 192 -9.71 16.52 8.03
N LYS A 193 -9.82 16.19 9.32
CA LYS A 193 -9.57 17.13 10.43
C LYS A 193 -8.06 17.35 10.60
#